data_7fa7c7f321e117ce9118919937dc1e92
#
_entry.id   7fa7c7f321e117ce9118919937dc1e92
#
_cell.length_a   1.000
_cell.length_b   1.000
_cell.length_c   1.000
_cell.angle_alpha   90.00
_cell.angle_beta   90.00
_cell.angle_gamma   90.00
#
_symmetry.space_group_name_H-M   'P 1'
#
loop_
_entity.id
_entity.type
_entity.pdbx_description
1 polymer ?
#
loop_
_entity_poly.entity_id
_entity_poly.type
_entity_poly.pdbx_seq_one_letter_code
_entity_poly.pdbx_strand_id
1 'polypeptide(L)'
;MPVMQPSTAPIEITDPNNVPDVLINGPFNIMNNGGMVHITFTNVRPDDGDLFSGKNPPRLRGAVACRLLMPAAVANQLVRTLADVLIKAAQTSNLRPIRRNPSHPRVVARLVR
;
A
#
# COMPACT_ATOMS: atom_id res chain seq x y z
N MET A 1 8.83 30.47 11.85
CA MET A 1 8.30 30.26 11.48
C MET A 1 7.51 29.76 11.65
N PRO A 2 7.07 29.70 11.79
CA PRO A 2 6.23 29.08 11.89
C PRO A 2 5.57 28.68 11.32
N VAL A 3 5.51 28.66 10.95
CA VAL A 3 5.03 28.44 10.41
C VAL A 3 4.37 27.97 9.94
N MET A 4 4.13 27.55 9.89
CA MET A 4 3.51 26.98 9.26
C MET A 4 2.34 26.62 9.74
N GLN A 5 1.50 27.10 9.61
CA GLN A 5 0.18 26.83 9.86
C GLN A 5 -0.44 26.27 8.67
N PRO A 6 -0.04 25.13 8.25
CA PRO A 6 -0.51 24.59 7.01
C PRO A 6 -2.00 24.38 6.99
N SER A 7 -2.58 24.14 8.13
CA SER A 7 -3.98 23.85 8.14
C SER A 7 -4.86 25.02 7.83
N THR A 8 -4.34 26.23 7.86
CA THR A 8 -5.18 27.38 7.63
C THR A 8 -5.21 27.82 6.19
N ALA A 9 -4.31 27.35 5.37
CA ALA A 9 -4.28 27.75 3.97
C ALA A 9 -4.74 26.62 3.09
N PRO A 10 -5.68 26.86 2.19
CA PRO A 10 -6.10 25.80 1.28
C PRO A 10 -4.96 25.44 0.34
N ILE A 11 -4.87 24.19 0.02
CA ILE A 11 -3.85 23.70 -0.89
C ILE A 11 -4.54 23.21 -2.14
N GLU A 12 -4.14 23.76 -3.25
CA GLU A 12 -4.69 23.33 -4.53
C GLU A 12 -3.85 22.17 -5.03
N ILE A 13 -4.48 21.05 -5.32
CA ILE A 13 -3.77 19.88 -5.78
C ILE A 13 -4.06 19.66 -7.25
N THR A 14 -3.01 19.55 -8.03
CA THR A 14 -3.14 19.38 -9.47
C THR A 14 -2.34 18.18 -9.92
N ASP A 15 -2.64 17.70 -11.10
CA ASP A 15 -1.93 16.57 -11.69
C ASP A 15 -1.62 16.91 -13.14
N PRO A 16 -0.76 17.91 -13.37
CA PRO A 16 -0.47 18.35 -14.72
C PRO A 16 0.24 17.30 -15.58
N ASN A 17 0.94 16.38 -14.95
CA ASN A 17 1.66 15.36 -15.67
C ASN A 17 0.89 14.07 -15.80
N ASN A 18 -0.32 14.03 -15.30
CA ASN A 18 -1.17 12.86 -15.38
C ASN A 18 -0.42 11.62 -14.89
N VAL A 19 0.03 11.68 -13.65
CA VAL A 19 0.85 10.62 -13.06
C VAL A 19 0.10 9.31 -13.06
N PRO A 20 0.69 8.25 -13.59
CA PRO A 20 -0.01 6.97 -13.67
C PRO A 20 -0.10 6.25 -12.33
N ASP A 21 -1.08 5.39 -12.21
CA ASP A 21 -1.18 4.52 -11.06
C ASP A 21 -0.05 3.52 -11.08
N VAL A 22 0.36 3.09 -9.89
CA VAL A 22 1.42 2.10 -9.77
C VAL A 22 0.84 0.88 -9.07
N LEU A 23 1.00 -0.27 -9.68
CA LEU A 23 0.54 -1.51 -9.07
C LEU A 23 1.58 -2.01 -8.08
N ILE A 24 1.15 -2.27 -6.85
CA ILE A 24 2.00 -2.81 -5.82
C ILE A 24 1.37 -4.11 -5.36
N ASN A 25 2.02 -5.21 -5.60
CA ASN A 25 1.49 -6.52 -5.25
C ASN A 25 2.53 -7.45 -4.66
N GLY A 26 3.68 -6.92 -4.28
CA GLY A 26 4.74 -7.73 -3.70
C GLY A 26 5.12 -7.26 -2.30
N PRO A 27 6.17 -7.82 -1.77
CA PRO A 27 6.62 -7.43 -0.43
C PRO A 27 7.07 -5.98 -0.40
N PHE A 28 7.03 -5.40 0.76
CA PHE A 28 7.49 -4.03 0.94
C PHE A 28 8.43 -3.95 2.12
N ASN A 29 9.23 -2.90 2.14
CA ASN A 29 10.18 -2.67 3.20
C ASN A 29 9.98 -1.26 3.76
N ILE A 30 9.99 -1.14 5.06
CA ILE A 30 9.81 0.14 5.72
C ILE A 30 10.99 0.39 6.63
N MET A 31 11.62 1.57 6.49
CA MET A 31 12.72 1.96 7.34
C MET A 31 12.47 3.35 7.91
N ASN A 32 12.88 3.56 9.14
CA ASN A 32 12.79 4.87 9.76
C ASN A 32 14.20 5.36 9.98
N ASN A 33 14.51 6.53 9.46
CA ASN A 33 15.81 7.09 9.58
C ASN A 33 15.68 8.57 9.95
N GLY A 34 15.92 8.88 11.20
CA GLY A 34 15.90 10.28 11.63
C GLY A 34 14.55 10.96 11.52
N GLY A 35 13.49 10.24 11.76
CA GLY A 35 12.16 10.81 11.68
C GLY A 35 11.55 10.81 10.28
N MET A 36 12.32 10.32 9.32
CA MET A 36 11.78 10.14 7.96
C MET A 36 11.54 8.66 7.72
N VAL A 37 10.40 8.36 7.17
CA VAL A 37 10.01 6.98 6.88
C VAL A 37 10.21 6.73 5.40
N HIS A 38 10.97 5.68 5.10
CA HIS A 38 11.22 5.27 3.72
C HIS A 38 10.45 3.98 3.47
N ILE A 39 9.63 3.94 2.45
CA ILE A 39 8.90 2.75 2.11
C ILE A 39 9.24 2.36 0.68
N THR A 40 9.70 1.12 0.51
CA THR A 40 10.00 0.61 -0.82
C THR A 40 8.94 -0.43 -1.16
N PHE A 41 8.24 -0.22 -2.24
CA PHE A 41 7.20 -1.12 -2.69
C PHE A 41 7.67 -1.88 -3.92
N THR A 42 7.18 -3.09 -4.09
CA THR A 42 7.59 -3.92 -5.20
C THR A 42 6.38 -4.41 -6.00
N ASN A 43 6.68 -4.80 -7.21
CA ASN A 43 5.71 -5.40 -8.11
C ASN A 43 6.28 -6.76 -8.48
N VAL A 44 5.48 -7.79 -8.35
CA VAL A 44 5.92 -9.16 -8.60
C VAL A 44 5.12 -9.74 -9.76
N ARG A 45 5.81 -10.39 -10.66
CA ARG A 45 5.17 -11.03 -11.80
C ARG A 45 5.91 -12.30 -12.17
N PRO A 46 5.31 -13.19 -12.95
CA PRO A 46 6.01 -14.39 -13.39
C PRO A 46 7.15 -14.05 -14.32
N ASP A 47 8.18 -14.85 -14.29
CA ASP A 47 9.32 -14.70 -15.17
C ASP A 47 8.89 -15.02 -16.60
N ASP A 48 9.15 -14.11 -17.52
CA ASP A 48 8.70 -14.26 -18.90
C ASP A 48 9.33 -15.49 -19.56
N GLY A 49 10.61 -15.72 -19.29
CA GLY A 49 11.27 -16.88 -19.85
C GLY A 49 10.65 -18.19 -19.39
N ASP A 50 10.26 -18.23 -18.11
CA ASP A 50 9.63 -19.43 -17.57
C ASP A 50 8.24 -19.64 -18.18
N LEU A 51 7.53 -18.54 -18.42
CA LEU A 51 6.21 -18.64 -19.02
C LEU A 51 6.32 -19.16 -20.44
N PHE A 52 7.23 -18.63 -21.24
CA PHE A 52 7.37 -19.07 -22.61
C PHE A 52 7.93 -20.46 -22.74
N SER A 53 8.68 -20.93 -21.77
CA SER A 53 9.24 -22.28 -21.83
C SER A 53 8.28 -23.32 -21.27
N GLY A 54 7.14 -22.88 -20.78
CA GLY A 54 6.15 -23.83 -20.26
C GLY A 54 6.43 -24.33 -18.85
N LYS A 55 7.32 -23.67 -18.15
CA LYS A 55 7.64 -24.09 -16.79
C LYS A 55 6.45 -23.80 -15.88
N ASN A 56 6.07 -24.78 -15.08
CA ASN A 56 4.89 -24.63 -14.25
C ASN A 56 5.15 -25.20 -12.86
N PRO A 57 5.14 -24.39 -11.82
CA PRO A 57 4.85 -22.95 -11.91
C PRO A 57 6.10 -22.18 -12.36
N PRO A 58 5.91 -21.02 -12.96
CA PRO A 58 7.04 -20.20 -13.32
C PRO A 58 7.62 -19.53 -12.08
N ARG A 59 8.89 -19.16 -12.13
CA ARG A 59 9.49 -18.42 -11.05
C ARG A 59 8.88 -17.02 -11.02
N LEU A 60 8.88 -16.41 -9.86
CA LEU A 60 8.39 -15.05 -9.72
C LEU A 60 9.55 -14.09 -9.68
N ARG A 61 9.38 -12.95 -10.32
CA ARG A 61 10.37 -11.90 -10.31
C ARG A 61 9.79 -10.64 -9.71
N GLY A 62 10.54 -10.01 -8.80
CA GLY A 62 10.11 -8.78 -8.19
C GLY A 62 10.97 -7.63 -8.64
N ALA A 63 10.36 -6.47 -8.78
CA ALA A 63 11.07 -5.26 -9.10
C ALA A 63 10.53 -4.13 -8.24
N VAL A 64 11.38 -3.15 -7.94
CA VAL A 64 10.91 -2.00 -7.18
C VAL A 64 9.94 -1.22 -8.03
N ALA A 65 8.73 -1.03 -7.50
CA ALA A 65 7.71 -0.27 -8.20
C ALA A 65 7.82 1.21 -7.87
N CYS A 66 8.02 1.54 -6.63
CA CYS A 66 8.19 2.93 -6.22
C CYS A 66 8.78 2.99 -4.82
N ARG A 67 9.31 4.13 -4.49
CA ARG A 67 9.79 4.42 -3.15
C ARG A 67 9.12 5.68 -2.66
N LEU A 68 8.69 5.66 -1.42
CA LEU A 68 8.08 6.82 -0.81
C LEU A 68 8.95 7.28 0.34
N LEU A 69 9.03 8.58 0.51
CA LEU A 69 9.77 9.18 1.59
C LEU A 69 8.86 10.20 2.24
N MET A 70 8.65 10.10 3.52
CA MET A 70 7.73 10.99 4.19
C MET A 70 8.12 11.19 5.64
N PRO A 71 7.79 12.34 6.22
CA PRO A 71 7.99 12.52 7.65
C PRO A 71 7.13 11.53 8.44
N ALA A 72 7.58 11.20 9.63
CA ALA A 72 6.85 10.25 10.46
C ALA A 72 5.41 10.69 10.74
N ALA A 73 5.19 11.99 10.86
CA ALA A 73 3.83 12.50 11.10
C ALA A 73 2.91 12.17 9.93
N VAL A 74 3.42 12.29 8.70
CA VAL A 74 2.63 11.98 7.51
C VAL A 74 2.40 10.48 7.43
N ALA A 75 3.42 9.69 7.76
CA ALA A 75 3.27 8.24 7.75
C ALA A 75 2.20 7.79 8.75
N ASN A 76 2.18 8.42 9.93
CA ASN A 76 1.20 8.10 10.94
C ASN A 76 -0.21 8.44 10.47
N GLN A 77 -0.36 9.57 9.81
CA GLN A 77 -1.65 9.97 9.27
C GLN A 77 -2.09 9.02 8.17
N LEU A 78 -1.17 8.59 7.32
CA LEU A 78 -1.47 7.65 6.25
C LEU A 78 -1.96 6.32 6.84
N VAL A 79 -1.30 5.83 7.87
CA VAL A 79 -1.69 4.57 8.49
C VAL A 79 -3.09 4.65 9.07
N ARG A 80 -3.41 5.75 9.72
CA ARG A 80 -4.74 5.92 10.31
C ARG A 80 -5.82 5.99 9.24
N THR A 81 -5.56 6.74 8.18
CA THR A 81 -6.52 6.87 7.10
C THR A 81 -6.71 5.55 6.37
N LEU A 82 -5.61 4.85 6.12
CA LEU A 82 -5.69 3.57 5.44
C LEU A 82 -6.44 2.54 6.29
N ALA A 83 -6.18 2.53 7.58
CA ALA A 83 -6.88 1.62 8.48
C ALA A 83 -8.39 1.88 8.45
N ASP A 84 -8.79 3.15 8.44
CA ASP A 84 -10.18 3.50 8.38
C ASP A 84 -10.83 2.99 7.10
N VAL A 85 -10.15 3.18 5.99
CA VAL A 85 -10.66 2.73 4.69
C VAL A 85 -10.81 1.22 4.68
N LEU A 86 -9.84 0.51 5.23
CA LEU A 86 -9.89 -0.95 5.27
C LEU A 86 -10.98 -1.46 6.18
N ILE A 87 -11.19 -0.80 7.30
CA ILE A 87 -12.26 -1.18 8.21
C ILE A 87 -13.61 -0.99 7.55
N LYS A 88 -13.81 0.13 6.88
CA LYS A 88 -15.07 0.37 6.19
C LYS A 88 -15.29 -0.61 5.06
N ALA A 89 -14.24 -0.95 4.34
CA ALA A 89 -14.35 -1.94 3.28
C ALA A 89 -14.73 -3.31 3.86
N ALA A 90 -14.17 -3.67 4.99
CA ALA A 90 -14.49 -4.92 5.62
C ALA A 90 -15.94 -4.93 6.12
N GLN A 91 -16.43 -3.82 6.64
CA GLN A 91 -17.80 -3.72 7.08
C GLN A 91 -18.75 -3.87 5.90
N THR A 92 -18.41 -3.28 4.78
CA THR A 92 -19.23 -3.43 3.59
C THR A 92 -19.23 -4.89 3.13
N SER A 93 -18.08 -5.53 3.20
CA SER A 93 -18.01 -6.93 2.82
C SER A 93 -18.79 -7.81 3.78
N ASN A 94 -18.95 -7.37 5.01
CA ASN A 94 -19.67 -8.15 5.97
C ASN A 94 -21.13 -8.33 5.64
N LEU A 95 -21.62 -7.60 4.71
CA LEU A 95 -22.98 -7.79 4.30
C LEU A 95 -23.09 -9.09 3.54
N ARG A 96 -21.99 -9.69 3.11
CA ARG A 96 -22.04 -10.92 2.41
C ARG A 96 -21.84 -12.03 3.35
N PRO A 97 -22.69 -12.97 3.38
CA PRO A 97 -22.63 -14.06 4.31
C PRO A 97 -21.47 -14.96 4.09
N ILE A 98 -20.95 -14.94 2.93
CA ILE A 98 -19.96 -15.83 2.67
C ILE A 98 -18.71 -15.64 3.33
N ARG A 99 -18.44 -14.58 3.88
CA ARG A 99 -17.26 -14.42 4.43
C ARG A 99 -17.04 -15.26 5.56
N ARG A 100 -17.80 -16.10 5.83
CA ARG A 100 -17.66 -16.86 6.96
C ARG A 100 -16.67 -17.92 6.85
N ASN A 101 -15.79 -17.95 5.94
CA ASN A 101 -14.76 -18.93 5.86
C ASN A 101 -13.89 -18.79 7.10
N PRO A 102 -13.76 -19.79 7.90
CA PRO A 102 -13.05 -19.68 9.16
C PRO A 102 -11.57 -19.34 9.04
N SER A 103 -10.98 -19.59 7.93
CA SER A 103 -9.57 -19.26 7.79
C SER A 103 -9.35 -17.81 7.48
N HIS A 104 -10.38 -17.10 7.07
CA HIS A 104 -10.23 -15.72 6.73
C HIS A 104 -10.20 -14.75 7.90
N PRO A 105 -10.89 -15.01 8.99
CA PRO A 105 -10.87 -14.05 10.08
C PRO A 105 -9.51 -13.72 10.61
N ARG A 106 -8.60 -14.69 10.57
CA ARG A 106 -7.30 -14.41 11.06
C ARG A 106 -6.55 -13.50 10.16
N VAL A 107 -6.69 -13.63 8.87
CA VAL A 107 -6.02 -12.80 7.92
C VAL A 107 -6.52 -11.37 8.04
N VAL A 108 -7.82 -11.21 8.18
CA VAL A 108 -8.39 -9.89 8.32
C VAL A 108 -7.89 -9.23 9.60
N ALA A 109 -7.80 -9.96 10.67
CA ALA A 109 -7.33 -9.42 11.91
C ALA A 109 -5.91 -8.92 11.80
N ARG A 110 -5.08 -9.61 11.03
CA ARG A 110 -3.75 -9.15 10.87
C ARG A 110 -3.66 -7.90 10.08
N LEU A 111 -4.48 -7.74 9.07
CA LEU A 111 -4.48 -6.56 8.27
C LEU A 111 -4.93 -5.34 9.05
N VAL A 112 -5.83 -5.52 9.96
CA VAL A 112 -6.35 -4.42 10.72
C VAL A 112 -5.36 -3.97 11.76
N ARG A 113 -4.53 -4.84 12.22
CA ARG A 113 -3.52 -4.45 13.14
C ARG A 113 -2.35 -3.88 12.48
#